data_b93a50756087586545fcec9f4de7c13d
#
_entry.id   b93a50756087586545fcec9f4de7c13d
#
_cell.length_a   1.000
_cell.length_b   1.000
_cell.length_c   1.000
_cell.angle_alpha   90.00
_cell.angle_beta   90.00
_cell.angle_gamma   90.00
#
_symmetry.space_group_name_H-M   'P 1'
#
loop_
_entity.id
_entity.type
_entity.pdbx_description
1 polymer ?
#
loop_
_entity_poly.entity_id
_entity_poly.type
_entity_poly.pdbx_seq_one_letter_code
_entity_poly.pdbx_strand_id
1 'polypeptide(L)'
;MSEIVKPCPYCGQMWSMESEDERPEMLCKCTGAMMEQEREANTGKMLGSLRMLFGEECSDQEPAFRPVDEEIYALLCEVVYKVGHEEIGAVSFGLRDGTSGKISVKGIERKKNITRKLG
;
A
#
# COMPACT_ATOMS: atom_id res chain seq x y z
N MET A 1 23.33 28.47 -8.12
CA MET A 1 22.37 27.37 -7.87
C MET A 1 21.56 27.68 -6.64
N SER A 2 20.26 27.70 -6.79
CA SER A 2 19.38 27.89 -5.65
C SER A 2 19.20 26.56 -4.94
N GLU A 3 19.58 26.52 -3.66
CA GLU A 3 19.26 25.37 -2.82
C GLU A 3 17.78 25.40 -2.51
N ILE A 4 17.13 24.24 -2.63
CA ILE A 4 15.76 24.07 -2.22
C ILE A 4 15.76 23.73 -0.75
N VAL A 5 15.14 24.58 0.07
CA VAL A 5 15.04 24.33 1.50
C VAL A 5 13.57 24.19 1.86
N LYS A 6 13.23 23.11 2.52
CA LYS A 6 11.86 22.79 2.94
C LYS A 6 11.79 22.50 4.43
N PRO A 7 10.77 22.95 5.14
CA PRO A 7 10.57 22.58 6.53
C PRO A 7 9.92 21.22 6.67
N CYS A 8 10.34 20.47 7.70
CA CYS A 8 9.62 19.25 8.09
C CYS A 8 8.21 19.65 8.54
N PRO A 9 7.14 19.02 7.98
CA PRO A 9 5.78 19.40 8.35
C PRO A 9 5.41 19.06 9.80
N TYR A 10 6.21 18.25 10.47
CA TYR A 10 5.93 17.82 11.86
C TYR A 10 6.65 18.63 12.91
N CYS A 11 7.90 19.02 12.66
CA CYS A 11 8.69 19.76 13.66
C CYS A 11 9.20 21.10 13.18
N GLY A 12 9.09 21.41 11.89
CA GLY A 12 9.53 22.68 11.33
C GLY A 12 11.03 22.78 11.04
N GLN A 13 11.81 21.73 11.32
CA GLN A 13 13.24 21.74 11.02
C GLN A 13 13.46 21.88 9.51
N MET A 14 14.34 22.80 9.13
CA MET A 14 14.61 23.05 7.71
C MET A 14 15.63 22.04 7.18
N TRP A 15 15.34 21.53 5.98
CA TRP A 15 16.18 20.55 5.30
C TRP A 15 16.52 21.01 3.90
N SER A 16 17.78 20.82 3.52
CA SER A 16 18.23 21.12 2.17
C SER A 16 17.89 19.94 1.25
N MET A 17 17.15 20.22 0.19
CA MET A 17 16.67 19.21 -0.76
C MET A 17 17.37 19.36 -2.10
N GLU A 18 17.56 18.24 -2.79
CA GLU A 18 18.15 18.24 -4.14
C GLU A 18 17.10 18.54 -5.21
N SER A 19 15.85 18.18 -4.97
CA SER A 19 14.74 18.42 -5.88
C SER A 19 13.48 18.83 -5.13
N GLU A 20 12.52 19.42 -5.86
CA GLU A 20 11.24 19.80 -5.28
C GLU A 20 10.36 18.61 -4.90
N ASP A 21 10.65 17.44 -5.47
CA ASP A 21 9.89 16.22 -5.18
C ASP A 21 10.33 15.56 -3.88
N GLU A 22 11.48 15.92 -3.35
CA GLU A 22 11.95 15.36 -2.09
C GLU A 22 11.11 15.86 -0.92
N ARG A 23 10.91 14.97 0.04
CA ARG A 23 10.07 15.22 1.21
C ARG A 23 10.94 15.27 2.46
N PRO A 24 11.01 16.42 3.14
CA PRO A 24 11.86 16.55 4.34
C PRO A 24 11.44 15.63 5.47
N GLU A 25 10.16 15.26 5.57
CA GLU A 25 9.69 14.32 6.57
C GLU A 25 10.29 12.91 6.40
N MET A 26 10.83 12.59 5.23
CA MET A 26 11.49 11.32 4.99
C MET A 26 12.94 11.30 5.50
N LEU A 27 13.50 12.48 5.82
CA LEU A 27 14.86 12.64 6.31
C LEU A 27 14.92 13.01 7.79
N CYS A 28 13.89 13.69 8.28
CA CYS A 28 13.86 14.18 9.65
C CYS A 28 13.71 13.03 10.66
N LYS A 29 14.30 13.20 11.83
CA LYS A 29 14.25 12.20 12.89
C LYS A 29 13.30 12.57 14.03
N CYS A 30 12.44 13.56 13.84
CA CYS A 30 11.41 13.87 14.82
C CYS A 30 10.36 12.76 14.86
N THR A 31 9.62 12.66 15.96
CA THR A 31 8.64 11.59 16.16
C THR A 31 7.62 11.51 15.03
N GLY A 32 7.05 12.65 14.62
CA GLY A 32 6.07 12.69 13.52
C GLY A 32 6.64 12.21 12.20
N ALA A 33 7.86 12.67 11.87
CA ALA A 33 8.52 12.27 10.62
C ALA A 33 8.88 10.78 10.63
N MET A 34 9.34 10.25 11.77
CA MET A 34 9.65 8.82 11.89
C MET A 34 8.41 7.95 11.74
N MET A 35 7.28 8.38 12.27
CA MET A 35 6.00 7.68 12.07
C MET A 35 5.60 7.68 10.59
N GLU A 36 5.79 8.79 9.89
CA GLU A 36 5.51 8.88 8.47
C GLU A 36 6.42 7.95 7.66
N GLN A 37 7.71 7.92 8.00
CA GLN A 37 8.67 7.01 7.35
C GLN A 37 8.25 5.55 7.54
N GLU A 38 7.77 5.19 8.72
CA GLU A 38 7.28 3.85 9.02
C GLU A 38 6.03 3.52 8.20
N ARG A 39 5.09 4.46 8.10
CA ARG A 39 3.89 4.29 7.28
C ARG A 39 4.23 4.07 5.81
N GLU A 40 5.16 4.86 5.28
CA GLU A 40 5.60 4.70 3.88
C GLU A 40 6.29 3.36 3.66
N ALA A 41 7.13 2.92 4.59
CA ALA A 41 7.78 1.62 4.50
C ALA A 41 6.75 0.48 4.54
N ASN A 42 5.77 0.56 5.42
CA ASN A 42 4.69 -0.43 5.51
C ASN A 42 3.83 -0.44 4.25
N THR A 43 3.49 0.74 3.72
CA THR A 43 2.73 0.85 2.48
C THR A 43 3.48 0.20 1.33
N GLY A 44 4.80 0.43 1.23
CA GLY A 44 5.63 -0.20 0.22
C GLY A 44 5.63 -1.73 0.30
N LYS A 45 5.70 -2.28 1.52
CA LYS A 45 5.62 -3.73 1.73
C LYS A 45 4.25 -4.26 1.33
N MET A 46 3.18 -3.55 1.67
CA MET A 46 1.82 -3.94 1.33
C MET A 46 1.60 -3.92 -0.18
N LEU A 47 2.15 -2.92 -0.89
CA LEU A 47 2.06 -2.86 -2.35
C LEU A 47 2.80 -4.04 -2.99
N GLY A 48 3.94 -4.43 -2.44
CA GLY A 48 4.65 -5.63 -2.88
C GLY A 48 3.81 -6.90 -2.71
N SER A 49 3.16 -7.05 -1.55
CA SER A 49 2.27 -8.18 -1.29
C SER A 49 1.04 -8.16 -2.21
N LEU A 50 0.49 -6.98 -2.48
CA LEU A 50 -0.62 -6.82 -3.41
C LEU A 50 -0.24 -7.32 -4.80
N ARG A 51 0.94 -6.94 -5.28
CA ARG A 51 1.45 -7.37 -6.58
C ARG A 51 1.61 -8.89 -6.63
N MET A 52 2.11 -9.50 -5.57
CA MET A 52 2.30 -10.95 -5.52
C MET A 52 0.98 -11.72 -5.50
N LEU A 53 -0.06 -11.17 -4.92
CA LEU A 53 -1.35 -11.86 -4.78
C LEU A 53 -2.37 -11.49 -5.87
N PHE A 54 -2.31 -10.30 -6.42
CA PHE A 54 -3.31 -9.79 -7.37
C PHE A 54 -2.72 -9.31 -8.69
N GLY A 55 -1.40 -9.15 -8.79
CA GLY A 55 -0.71 -8.73 -10.01
C GLY A 55 -0.42 -9.88 -10.95
N GLU A 56 0.37 -9.61 -11.99
CA GLU A 56 0.67 -10.56 -13.06
C GLU A 56 1.36 -11.84 -12.56
N GLU A 57 2.07 -11.76 -11.45
CA GLU A 57 2.83 -12.89 -10.88
C GLU A 57 2.03 -13.68 -9.85
N CYS A 58 0.74 -13.40 -9.69
CA CYS A 58 -0.06 -14.06 -8.64
C CYS A 58 -0.18 -15.57 -8.83
N SER A 59 -0.11 -16.06 -10.05
CA SER A 59 -0.16 -17.49 -10.33
C SER A 59 1.08 -18.23 -9.81
N ASP A 60 2.19 -17.54 -9.60
CA ASP A 60 3.39 -18.13 -9.01
C ASP A 60 3.19 -18.47 -7.53
N GLN A 61 2.32 -17.71 -6.85
CA GLN A 61 1.97 -17.94 -5.45
C GLN A 61 0.92 -19.03 -5.30
N GLU A 62 -0.09 -19.01 -6.15
CA GLU A 62 -1.17 -19.99 -6.19
C GLU A 62 -1.63 -20.14 -7.64
N PRO A 63 -1.53 -21.33 -8.24
CA PRO A 63 -1.88 -21.53 -9.65
C PRO A 63 -3.32 -21.15 -10.02
N ALA A 64 -4.21 -21.15 -9.03
CA ALA A 64 -5.61 -20.79 -9.26
C ALA A 64 -5.86 -19.29 -9.25
N PHE A 65 -4.91 -18.50 -8.78
CA PHE A 65 -5.04 -17.05 -8.78
C PHE A 65 -4.79 -16.49 -10.17
N ARG A 66 -5.60 -15.50 -10.55
CA ARG A 66 -5.44 -14.80 -11.82
C ARG A 66 -5.28 -13.31 -11.57
N PRO A 67 -4.47 -12.63 -12.38
CA PRO A 67 -4.30 -11.18 -12.23
C PRO A 67 -5.64 -10.47 -12.39
N VAL A 68 -5.86 -9.45 -11.57
CA VAL A 68 -7.04 -8.59 -11.71
C VAL A 68 -6.80 -7.58 -12.83
N ASP A 69 -7.90 -6.98 -13.35
CA ASP A 69 -7.81 -5.92 -14.36
C ASP A 69 -7.01 -4.74 -13.83
N GLU A 70 -6.39 -3.99 -14.73
CA GLU A 70 -5.61 -2.81 -14.37
C GLU A 70 -6.40 -1.80 -13.55
N GLU A 71 -7.66 -1.58 -13.88
CA GLU A 71 -8.53 -0.67 -13.13
C GLU A 71 -8.75 -1.15 -11.70
N ILE A 72 -9.00 -2.44 -11.55
CA ILE A 72 -9.17 -3.05 -10.24
C ILE A 72 -7.86 -3.00 -9.46
N TYR A 73 -6.75 -3.29 -10.09
CA TYR A 73 -5.43 -3.22 -9.45
C TYR A 73 -5.14 -1.80 -8.96
N ALA A 74 -5.43 -0.78 -9.78
CA ALA A 74 -5.24 0.61 -9.38
C ALA A 74 -6.11 0.97 -8.17
N LEU A 75 -7.36 0.51 -8.15
CA LEU A 75 -8.25 0.71 -7.01
C LEU A 75 -7.71 0.05 -5.75
N LEU A 76 -7.20 -1.17 -5.87
CA LEU A 76 -6.60 -1.87 -4.73
C LEU A 76 -5.34 -1.16 -4.23
N CYS A 77 -4.54 -0.58 -5.11
CA CYS A 77 -3.38 0.22 -4.72
C CYS A 77 -3.80 1.45 -3.89
N GLU A 78 -4.89 2.11 -4.27
CA GLU A 78 -5.43 3.23 -3.49
C GLU A 78 -5.87 2.78 -2.11
N VAL A 79 -6.54 1.62 -2.02
CA VAL A 79 -6.96 1.06 -0.74
C VAL A 79 -5.76 0.73 0.14
N VAL A 80 -4.72 0.13 -0.43
CA VAL A 80 -3.48 -0.17 0.28
C VAL A 80 -2.87 1.10 0.84
N TYR A 81 -2.83 2.16 0.05
CA TYR A 81 -2.29 3.44 0.48
C TYR A 81 -3.05 4.00 1.67
N LYS A 82 -4.38 3.96 1.62
CA LYS A 82 -5.25 4.45 2.69
C LYS A 82 -5.13 3.62 3.97
N VAL A 83 -4.99 2.31 3.83
CA VAL A 83 -4.77 1.42 4.97
C VAL A 83 -3.38 1.65 5.56
N GLY A 84 -2.36 1.78 4.73
CA GLY A 84 -0.99 2.03 5.17
C GLY A 84 -0.83 3.36 5.89
N HIS A 85 -1.65 4.36 5.54
CA HIS A 85 -1.67 5.66 6.20
C HIS A 85 -2.71 5.75 7.32
N GLU A 86 -3.26 4.62 7.73
CA GLU A 86 -4.17 4.50 8.87
C GLU A 86 -5.51 5.23 8.72
N GLU A 87 -5.90 5.60 7.51
CA GLU A 87 -7.21 6.18 7.24
C GLU A 87 -8.33 5.14 7.28
N ILE A 88 -7.99 3.91 6.91
CA ILE A 88 -8.90 2.77 6.90
C ILE A 88 -8.22 1.62 7.63
N GLY A 89 -8.93 0.97 8.54
CA GLY A 89 -8.38 -0.15 9.31
C GLY A 89 -8.27 -1.44 8.52
N ALA A 90 -9.29 -1.79 7.75
CA ALA A 90 -9.31 -3.00 6.94
C ALA A 90 -10.40 -2.90 5.88
N VAL A 91 -10.15 -3.54 4.75
CA VAL A 91 -11.11 -3.67 3.67
C VAL A 91 -11.15 -5.13 3.23
N SER A 92 -12.35 -5.69 3.12
CA SER A 92 -12.56 -7.03 2.58
C SER A 92 -13.39 -6.92 1.32
N PHE A 93 -13.10 -7.77 0.34
CA PHE A 93 -13.81 -7.73 -0.94
C PHE A 93 -13.83 -9.11 -1.57
N GLY A 94 -14.82 -9.35 -2.41
CA GLY A 94 -14.90 -10.56 -3.22
C GLY A 94 -14.67 -10.24 -4.67
N LEU A 95 -14.07 -11.18 -5.40
CA LEU A 95 -13.86 -11.10 -6.83
C LEU A 95 -14.78 -12.08 -7.56
N ARG A 96 -15.07 -11.77 -8.82
CA ARG A 96 -15.97 -12.62 -9.62
C ARG A 96 -15.41 -14.01 -9.93
N ASP A 97 -14.09 -14.15 -9.83
CA ASP A 97 -13.42 -15.44 -10.05
C ASP A 97 -13.55 -16.43 -8.89
N GLY A 98 -14.30 -16.06 -7.84
CA GLY A 98 -14.50 -16.89 -6.66
C GLY A 98 -13.44 -16.72 -5.60
N THR A 99 -12.52 -15.77 -5.74
CA THR A 99 -11.55 -15.46 -4.70
C THR A 99 -12.02 -14.25 -3.89
N SER A 100 -11.50 -14.12 -2.68
CA SER A 100 -11.74 -12.95 -1.85
C SER A 100 -10.42 -12.41 -1.33
N GLY A 101 -10.39 -11.12 -1.05
CA GLY A 101 -9.22 -10.46 -0.53
C GLY A 101 -9.51 -9.67 0.72
N LYS A 102 -8.48 -9.48 1.53
CA LYS A 102 -8.52 -8.60 2.69
C LYS A 102 -7.24 -7.79 2.74
N ILE A 103 -7.38 -6.49 2.86
CA ILE A 103 -6.27 -5.56 3.01
C ILE A 103 -6.38 -4.96 4.40
N SER A 104 -5.37 -5.14 5.24
CA SER A 104 -5.34 -4.60 6.59
C SER A 104 -3.91 -4.19 6.95
N VAL A 105 -3.77 -3.52 8.08
CA VAL A 105 -2.45 -3.13 8.61
C VAL A 105 -1.55 -4.34 8.90
N LYS A 106 -2.15 -5.53 9.07
CA LYS A 106 -1.41 -6.78 9.30
C LYS A 106 -0.92 -7.41 8.01
N GLY A 107 -1.41 -6.98 6.87
CA GLY A 107 -1.02 -7.50 5.57
C GLY A 107 -2.19 -7.70 4.63
N ILE A 108 -1.90 -8.34 3.51
CA ILE A 108 -2.88 -8.58 2.45
C ILE A 108 -3.06 -10.09 2.32
N GLU A 109 -4.33 -10.51 2.25
CA GLU A 109 -4.70 -11.90 2.09
C GLU A 109 -5.56 -12.08 0.84
N ARG A 110 -5.40 -13.21 0.19
CA ARG A 110 -6.28 -13.63 -0.90
C ARG A 110 -6.62 -15.10 -0.69
N LYS A 111 -7.90 -15.42 -0.69
CA LYS A 111 -8.38 -16.78 -0.44
C LYS A 111 -9.33 -17.21 -1.55
N LYS A 112 -9.34 -18.49 -1.85
CA LYS A 112 -10.35 -19.08 -2.68
C LYS A 112 -11.61 -19.27 -1.86
N ASN A 113 -12.69 -18.65 -2.31
CA ASN A 113 -13.99 -18.93 -1.74
C ASN A 113 -14.59 -20.13 -2.47
N ILE A 114 -14.59 -21.25 -1.81
CA ILE A 114 -15.39 -22.38 -2.29
C ILE A 114 -16.80 -22.13 -1.78
N THR A 115 -17.57 -21.37 -2.54
CA THR A 115 -18.99 -21.26 -2.21
C THR A 115 -19.69 -22.44 -2.87
N ARG A 116 -20.01 -23.41 -2.09
CA ARG A 116 -20.95 -24.45 -2.53
C ARG A 116 -22.33 -23.89 -2.31
N LYS A 117 -22.92 -23.36 -3.34
CA LYS A 117 -24.36 -23.12 -3.33
C LYS A 117 -25.04 -24.45 -3.62
N LEU A 118 -25.71 -24.92 -2.62
CA LEU A 118 -26.67 -26.02 -2.76
C LEU A 118 -28.00 -25.40 -3.15
N GLY A 119 -28.44 -25.72 -4.32
CA GLY A 119 -29.75 -25.28 -4.83
C GLY A 119 -29.69 -24.64 -6.16
#